data_caed8cda43d4fee5d4ddad0ba4415b9e
#
_entry.id   caed8cda43d4fee5d4ddad0ba4415b9e
#
_cell.length_a   1.000
_cell.length_b   1.000
_cell.length_c   1.000
_cell.angle_alpha   90.00
_cell.angle_beta   90.00
_cell.angle_gamma   90.00
#
_symmetry.space_group_name_H-M   'P 1'
#
loop_
_entity.id
_entity.type
_entity.pdbx_description
1 polymer ?
#
loop_
_entity_poly.entity_id
_entity_poly.type
_entity_poly.pdbx_seq_one_letter_code
_entity_poly.pdbx_strand_id
1 'polypeptide(L)'
;MELTYNGKKSKKEILETLPQSDFSKPVSEKENILINGDNLEALRILVHNSNLKGKVDLIYIDPPFATNGTFTISEERTSTISSSKKDEIAYTDNLLGEDFLEFLRERLILARELLSERGSIYLHIDYKIGHYVKIIMDEIFGAENFRNDITRIKCNPKNFSRRAYGNIKDLILFYSKTNNPIWNEPFVPFSEEDKARLYKKVD
;
A
#
# COMPACT_ATOMS: atom_id res chain seq x y z
N MET A 1 -0.67 -8.95 18.72
CA MET A 1 0.80 -9.12 18.53
C MET A 1 1.35 -7.74 18.17
N GLU A 2 2.49 -7.37 18.71
CA GLU A 2 3.14 -6.08 18.46
C GLU A 2 4.58 -6.32 18.04
N LEU A 3 5.03 -5.63 16.99
CA LEU A 3 6.43 -5.66 16.54
C LEU A 3 7.20 -4.57 17.27
N THR A 4 8.28 -4.95 17.95
CA THR A 4 9.14 -4.00 18.69
C THR A 4 10.47 -3.83 17.95
N TYR A 5 10.88 -2.56 17.77
CA TYR A 5 12.15 -2.18 17.12
C TYR A 5 12.60 -0.81 17.63
N ASN A 6 13.88 -0.47 17.38
CA ASN A 6 14.43 0.81 17.79
C ASN A 6 13.78 1.96 17.01
N GLY A 7 13.53 3.08 17.69
CA GLY A 7 12.93 4.27 17.07
C GLY A 7 11.43 4.18 16.83
N LYS A 8 10.75 3.09 17.27
CA LYS A 8 9.29 2.99 17.16
C LYS A 8 8.61 4.07 18.01
N LYS A 9 7.91 4.99 17.36
CA LYS A 9 7.13 6.04 18.01
C LYS A 9 5.82 5.50 18.58
N SER A 10 5.32 6.14 19.64
CA SER A 10 3.98 5.78 20.11
C SER A 10 2.91 6.23 19.11
N LYS A 11 1.80 5.48 19.03
CA LYS A 11 0.66 5.87 18.19
C LYS A 11 0.13 7.27 18.58
N LYS A 12 0.16 7.58 19.87
CA LYS A 12 -0.27 8.87 20.40
C LYS A 12 0.59 10.00 19.84
N GLU A 13 1.90 9.86 19.91
CA GLU A 13 2.85 10.85 19.35
C GLU A 13 2.61 11.11 17.86
N ILE A 14 2.41 10.05 17.06
CA ILE A 14 2.15 10.19 15.63
C ILE A 14 0.86 10.97 15.37
N LEU A 15 -0.20 10.68 16.13
CA LEU A 15 -1.52 11.32 15.96
C LEU A 15 -1.58 12.75 16.52
N GLU A 16 -0.79 13.08 17.53
CA GLU A 16 -0.74 14.42 18.12
C GLU A 16 0.25 15.35 17.40
N THR A 17 1.11 14.83 16.53
CA THR A 17 2.02 15.64 15.73
C THR A 17 1.24 16.43 14.69
N LEU A 18 1.17 17.76 14.89
CA LEU A 18 0.48 18.66 13.97
C LEU A 18 1.28 18.87 12.68
N PRO A 19 0.62 19.19 11.56
CA PRO A 19 1.31 19.58 10.33
C PRO A 19 2.09 20.88 10.53
N GLN A 20 3.20 21.00 9.80
CA GLN A 20 4.06 22.21 9.82
C GLN A 20 3.61 23.26 8.81
N SER A 21 2.74 22.88 7.88
CA SER A 21 2.23 23.71 6.80
C SER A 21 0.75 23.46 6.57
N ASP A 22 0.19 24.06 5.54
CA ASP A 22 -1.15 23.77 5.04
C ASP A 22 -1.15 23.74 3.52
N PHE A 23 -2.21 23.20 2.93
CA PHE A 23 -2.35 23.21 1.48
C PHE A 23 -2.59 24.63 0.97
N SER A 24 -2.02 24.94 -0.21
CA SER A 24 -2.23 26.23 -0.86
C SER A 24 -3.69 26.49 -1.27
N LYS A 25 -4.50 25.42 -1.34
CA LYS A 25 -5.96 25.49 -1.60
C LYS A 25 -6.69 24.53 -0.68
N PRO A 26 -7.90 24.86 -0.22
CA PRO A 26 -8.73 23.95 0.55
C PRO A 26 -9.00 22.66 -0.22
N VAL A 27 -9.04 21.54 0.50
CA VAL A 27 -9.44 20.24 -0.06
C VAL A 27 -10.94 20.23 -0.28
N SER A 28 -11.35 19.94 -1.53
CA SER A 28 -12.75 19.82 -1.92
C SER A 28 -13.15 18.35 -2.06
N GLU A 29 -14.29 17.97 -1.48
CA GLU A 29 -14.85 16.61 -1.64
C GLU A 29 -15.47 16.39 -3.04
N LYS A 30 -15.61 17.44 -3.84
CA LYS A 30 -16.27 17.41 -5.15
C LYS A 30 -15.32 17.36 -6.33
N GLU A 31 -14.02 17.50 -6.10
CA GLU A 31 -13.01 17.63 -7.14
C GLU A 31 -11.91 16.60 -6.96
N ASN A 32 -11.31 16.16 -8.06
CA ASN A 32 -10.09 15.39 -8.03
C ASN A 32 -8.93 16.29 -7.64
N ILE A 33 -8.09 15.82 -6.72
CA ILE A 33 -7.00 16.60 -6.16
C ILE A 33 -5.69 15.84 -6.37
N LEU A 34 -4.67 16.54 -6.85
CA LEU A 34 -3.28 16.08 -6.85
C LEU A 34 -2.50 16.88 -5.80
N ILE A 35 -1.93 16.17 -4.84
CA ILE A 35 -1.09 16.74 -3.79
C ILE A 35 0.36 16.38 -4.11
N ASN A 36 1.21 17.39 -4.28
CA ASN A 36 2.64 17.24 -4.51
C ASN A 36 3.42 17.73 -3.28
N GLY A 37 4.22 16.85 -2.68
CA GLY A 37 5.01 17.12 -1.49
C GLY A 37 5.32 15.87 -0.68
N ASP A 38 5.84 16.04 0.53
CA ASP A 38 6.04 14.92 1.46
C ASP A 38 4.68 14.33 1.88
N ASN A 39 4.53 13.04 1.69
CA ASN A 39 3.26 12.37 1.91
C ASN A 39 2.90 12.20 3.39
N LEU A 40 3.87 12.21 4.32
CA LEU A 40 3.57 12.20 5.76
C LEU A 40 2.96 13.53 6.19
N GLU A 41 3.54 14.64 5.71
CA GLU A 41 3.02 15.97 5.96
C GLU A 41 1.64 16.15 5.31
N ALA A 42 1.47 15.69 4.07
CA ALA A 42 0.17 15.72 3.41
C ALA A 42 -0.90 14.94 4.20
N LEU A 43 -0.58 13.75 4.71
CA LEU A 43 -1.50 12.98 5.55
C LEU A 43 -1.84 13.67 6.86
N ARG A 44 -0.86 14.36 7.51
CA ARG A 44 -1.12 15.18 8.70
C ARG A 44 -2.10 16.31 8.41
N ILE A 45 -1.89 17.04 7.32
CA ILE A 45 -2.81 18.11 6.90
C ILE A 45 -4.21 17.53 6.65
N LEU A 46 -4.32 16.42 5.95
CA LEU A 46 -5.62 15.76 5.68
C LEU A 46 -6.34 15.34 6.97
N VAL A 47 -5.61 14.86 7.98
CA VAL A 47 -6.19 14.42 9.26
C VAL A 47 -6.60 15.60 10.13
N HIS A 48 -5.79 16.66 10.19
CA HIS A 48 -5.96 17.75 11.16
C HIS A 48 -6.67 18.98 10.58
N ASN A 49 -6.37 19.35 9.33
CA ASN A 49 -6.81 20.61 8.72
C ASN A 49 -7.88 20.43 7.63
N SER A 50 -8.29 19.20 7.34
CA SER A 50 -9.35 18.93 6.35
C SER A 50 -10.56 18.28 7.02
N ASN A 51 -11.68 18.29 6.30
CA ASN A 51 -12.90 17.59 6.72
C ASN A 51 -12.94 16.14 6.21
N LEU A 52 -11.83 15.57 5.78
CA LEU A 52 -11.75 14.19 5.22
C LEU A 52 -11.53 13.10 6.27
N LYS A 53 -11.22 13.46 7.52
CA LYS A 53 -11.08 12.46 8.59
C LYS A 53 -12.35 11.64 8.73
N GLY A 54 -12.20 10.31 8.62
CA GLY A 54 -13.30 9.38 8.71
C GLY A 54 -14.24 9.32 7.49
N LYS A 55 -13.82 9.87 6.32
CA LYS A 55 -14.68 9.94 5.13
C LYS A 55 -14.12 9.24 3.89
N VAL A 56 -12.90 8.77 3.92
CA VAL A 56 -12.26 8.10 2.78
C VAL A 56 -12.70 6.63 2.75
N ASP A 57 -13.31 6.19 1.67
CA ASP A 57 -13.82 4.83 1.54
C ASP A 57 -12.78 3.84 1.00
N LEU A 58 -11.78 4.32 0.27
CA LEU A 58 -10.74 3.47 -0.30
C LEU A 58 -9.38 4.18 -0.25
N ILE A 59 -8.38 3.45 0.25
CA ILE A 59 -6.98 3.85 0.16
C ILE A 59 -6.20 2.74 -0.55
N TYR A 60 -5.43 3.11 -1.58
CA TYR A 60 -4.47 2.23 -2.23
C TYR A 60 -3.07 2.82 -2.07
N ILE A 61 -2.14 2.00 -1.56
CA ILE A 61 -0.76 2.40 -1.33
C ILE A 61 0.18 1.47 -2.10
N ASP A 62 1.06 2.05 -2.90
CA ASP A 62 2.18 1.40 -3.57
C ASP A 62 3.46 2.10 -3.14
N PRO A 63 4.03 1.78 -1.97
CA PRO A 63 5.18 2.47 -1.42
C PRO A 63 6.48 1.99 -2.08
N PRO A 64 7.61 2.70 -1.90
CA PRO A 64 8.93 2.14 -2.17
C PRO A 64 9.11 0.80 -1.46
N PHE A 65 9.75 -0.19 -2.11
CA PHE A 65 9.80 -1.57 -1.58
C PHE A 65 11.02 -1.88 -0.72
N ALA A 66 11.74 -0.87 -0.22
CA ALA A 66 12.98 -1.04 0.52
C ALA A 66 14.02 -1.89 -0.24
N THR A 67 14.14 -1.66 -1.54
CA THR A 67 14.96 -2.50 -2.44
C THR A 67 16.38 -2.01 -2.63
N ASN A 68 16.79 -0.89 -2.02
CA ASN A 68 18.03 -0.14 -2.31
C ASN A 68 18.17 0.26 -3.78
N GLY A 69 17.05 0.41 -4.49
CA GLY A 69 17.03 0.79 -5.89
C GLY A 69 17.01 2.30 -6.06
N THR A 70 17.76 2.80 -7.04
CA THR A 70 17.57 4.16 -7.54
C THR A 70 16.58 4.13 -8.70
N PHE A 71 15.51 4.89 -8.58
CA PHE A 71 14.50 5.01 -9.62
C PHE A 71 14.74 6.31 -10.40
N THR A 72 14.72 6.20 -11.71
CA THR A 72 15.03 7.32 -12.61
C THR A 72 13.87 7.60 -13.56
N ILE A 73 13.75 8.84 -13.99
CA ILE A 73 12.80 9.28 -15.00
C ILE A 73 13.58 9.63 -16.26
N SER A 74 13.15 9.12 -17.42
CA SER A 74 13.57 9.59 -18.72
C SER A 74 12.39 10.23 -19.46
N GLU A 75 12.67 11.10 -20.45
CA GLU A 75 11.63 11.82 -21.21
C GLU A 75 10.61 10.89 -21.90
N GLU A 76 10.97 9.63 -22.16
CA GLU A 76 10.12 8.70 -22.91
C GLU A 76 9.51 7.57 -22.04
N ARG A 77 9.98 7.35 -20.80
CA ARG A 77 9.47 6.25 -19.94
C ARG A 77 9.89 6.38 -18.48
N THR A 78 9.05 5.90 -17.58
CA THR A 78 9.43 5.61 -16.20
C THR A 78 10.03 4.21 -16.13
N SER A 79 11.28 4.09 -15.70
CA SER A 79 12.00 2.82 -15.60
C SER A 79 12.37 2.50 -14.16
N THR A 80 12.15 1.27 -13.76
CA THR A 80 12.51 0.77 -12.41
C THR A 80 13.97 0.38 -12.27
N ILE A 81 14.74 0.36 -13.36
CA ILE A 81 16.19 0.12 -13.38
C ILE A 81 16.74 0.91 -14.56
N SER A 82 17.44 2.01 -14.30
CA SER A 82 18.12 2.75 -15.32
C SER A 82 19.44 2.08 -15.72
N SER A 83 19.65 1.93 -17.01
CA SER A 83 20.95 1.62 -17.60
C SER A 83 21.58 2.84 -18.28
N SER A 84 20.92 3.99 -18.26
CA SER A 84 21.36 5.22 -18.94
C SER A 84 21.96 6.21 -17.94
N LYS A 85 23.13 6.77 -18.26
CA LYS A 85 23.80 7.82 -17.47
C LYS A 85 23.11 9.20 -17.59
N LYS A 86 22.06 9.32 -18.39
CA LYS A 86 21.37 10.59 -18.70
C LYS A 86 20.02 10.74 -17.98
N ASP A 87 19.55 9.69 -17.30
CA ASP A 87 18.25 9.70 -16.63
C ASP A 87 18.36 10.49 -15.31
N GLU A 88 17.39 11.35 -15.04
CA GLU A 88 17.29 12.05 -13.76
C GLU A 88 16.83 11.10 -12.65
N ILE A 89 17.41 11.23 -11.45
CA ILE A 89 17.01 10.45 -10.29
C ILE A 89 15.64 10.93 -9.82
N ALA A 90 14.63 10.07 -9.92
CA ALA A 90 13.28 10.35 -9.43
C ALA A 90 13.21 10.24 -7.91
N TYR A 91 13.73 9.15 -7.37
CA TYR A 91 13.90 8.93 -5.93
C TYR A 91 14.86 7.77 -5.67
N THR A 92 15.42 7.74 -4.47
CA THR A 92 16.29 6.66 -4.01
C THR A 92 15.60 5.91 -2.87
N ASP A 93 15.46 4.59 -3.02
CA ASP A 93 14.86 3.72 -2.00
C ASP A 93 15.95 3.24 -1.04
N ASN A 94 16.35 4.14 -0.11
CA ASN A 94 17.45 3.91 0.83
C ASN A 94 17.00 3.46 2.21
N LEU A 95 15.69 3.44 2.48
CA LEU A 95 15.17 3.01 3.77
C LEU A 95 15.17 1.49 3.84
N LEU A 96 15.80 0.95 4.88
CA LEU A 96 15.90 -0.48 5.12
C LEU A 96 15.47 -0.84 6.53
N GLY A 97 15.07 -2.11 6.71
CA GLY A 97 14.81 -2.67 8.02
C GLY A 97 13.80 -1.85 8.84
N GLU A 98 14.22 -1.46 10.05
CA GLU A 98 13.38 -0.78 11.03
C GLU A 98 12.94 0.60 10.57
N ASP A 99 13.81 1.35 9.90
CA ASP A 99 13.49 2.70 9.38
C ASP A 99 12.37 2.66 8.34
N PHE A 100 12.40 1.67 7.45
CA PHE A 100 11.31 1.47 6.48
C PHE A 100 10.00 1.10 7.17
N LEU A 101 10.05 0.25 8.17
CA LEU A 101 8.86 -0.18 8.88
C LEU A 101 8.21 0.99 9.61
N GLU A 102 9.01 1.85 10.28
CA GLU A 102 8.48 3.03 10.94
C GLU A 102 7.99 4.09 9.94
N PHE A 103 8.73 4.33 8.86
CA PHE A 103 8.29 5.17 7.75
C PHE A 103 6.89 4.80 7.25
N LEU A 104 6.66 3.52 7.02
CA LEU A 104 5.37 3.04 6.54
C LEU A 104 4.30 3.08 7.66
N ARG A 105 4.67 2.70 8.88
CA ARG A 105 3.77 2.65 10.03
C ARG A 105 3.17 4.03 10.37
N GLU A 106 3.97 5.09 10.38
CA GLU A 106 3.48 6.46 10.61
C GLU A 106 2.36 6.81 9.62
N ARG A 107 2.57 6.52 8.35
CA ARG A 107 1.61 6.78 7.26
C ARG A 107 0.35 5.94 7.36
N LEU A 108 0.48 4.67 7.72
CA LEU A 108 -0.65 3.76 7.90
C LEU A 108 -1.54 4.15 9.07
N ILE A 109 -0.96 4.66 10.18
CA ILE A 109 -1.71 5.18 11.32
C ILE A 109 -2.59 6.36 10.89
N LEU A 110 -2.00 7.33 10.17
CA LEU A 110 -2.75 8.49 9.67
C LEU A 110 -3.78 8.10 8.60
N ALA A 111 -3.42 7.19 7.69
CA ALA A 111 -4.33 6.67 6.69
C ALA A 111 -5.58 6.01 7.33
N ARG A 112 -5.39 5.26 8.42
CA ARG A 112 -6.52 4.67 9.17
C ARG A 112 -7.47 5.73 9.73
N GLU A 113 -6.95 6.88 10.19
CA GLU A 113 -7.80 7.99 10.67
C GLU A 113 -8.64 8.62 9.56
N LEU A 114 -8.14 8.62 8.32
CA LEU A 114 -8.88 9.12 7.16
C LEU A 114 -9.99 8.17 6.71
N LEU A 115 -9.82 6.85 6.89
CA LEU A 115 -10.81 5.88 6.45
C LEU A 115 -12.16 6.06 7.16
N SER A 116 -13.25 5.95 6.39
CA SER A 116 -14.61 5.82 6.92
C SER A 116 -14.75 4.50 7.69
N GLU A 117 -15.79 4.36 8.51
CA GLU A 117 -16.05 3.11 9.23
C GLU A 117 -16.28 1.91 8.31
N ARG A 118 -16.60 2.15 7.05
CA ARG A 118 -16.76 1.14 5.99
C ARG A 118 -15.62 1.13 4.99
N GLY A 119 -14.59 1.94 5.24
CA GLY A 119 -13.44 2.10 4.37
C GLY A 119 -12.50 0.90 4.37
N SER A 120 -11.78 0.76 3.28
CA SER A 120 -10.81 -0.31 3.03
C SER A 120 -9.46 0.23 2.59
N ILE A 121 -8.39 -0.51 2.90
CA ILE A 121 -7.04 -0.20 2.47
C ILE A 121 -6.41 -1.40 1.77
N TYR A 122 -5.74 -1.12 0.65
CA TYR A 122 -4.93 -2.06 -0.12
C TYR A 122 -3.49 -1.56 -0.10
N LEU A 123 -2.60 -2.39 0.39
CA LEU A 123 -1.17 -2.10 0.44
C LEU A 123 -0.40 -3.09 -0.40
N HIS A 124 0.17 -2.61 -1.51
CA HIS A 124 1.03 -3.39 -2.39
C HIS A 124 2.46 -3.39 -1.85
N ILE A 125 3.07 -4.55 -1.70
CA ILE A 125 4.39 -4.68 -1.10
C ILE A 125 5.15 -5.89 -1.65
N ASP A 126 6.49 -5.78 -1.68
CA ASP A 126 7.36 -6.89 -2.04
C ASP A 126 7.36 -8.00 -0.98
N TYR A 127 7.53 -9.23 -1.44
CA TYR A 127 7.52 -10.42 -0.59
C TYR A 127 8.58 -10.41 0.52
N LYS A 128 9.70 -9.69 0.35
CA LYS A 128 10.81 -9.69 1.32
C LYS A 128 10.42 -9.04 2.64
N ILE A 129 9.69 -7.93 2.57
CA ILE A 129 9.29 -7.13 3.73
C ILE A 129 7.82 -7.35 4.10
N GLY A 130 7.02 -7.92 3.20
CA GLY A 130 5.57 -8.04 3.34
C GLY A 130 5.11 -8.73 4.62
N HIS A 131 5.87 -9.70 5.14
CA HIS A 131 5.52 -10.39 6.38
C HIS A 131 5.61 -9.48 7.61
N TYR A 132 6.61 -8.60 7.69
CA TYR A 132 6.72 -7.60 8.76
C TYR A 132 5.63 -6.52 8.63
N VAL A 133 5.37 -6.10 7.41
CA VAL A 133 4.31 -5.13 7.12
C VAL A 133 2.94 -5.68 7.49
N LYS A 134 2.69 -6.99 7.29
CA LYS A 134 1.46 -7.67 7.74
C LYS A 134 1.27 -7.55 9.25
N ILE A 135 2.33 -7.74 10.04
CA ILE A 135 2.26 -7.61 11.50
C ILE A 135 1.93 -6.16 11.91
N ILE A 136 2.56 -5.18 11.25
CA ILE A 136 2.26 -3.75 11.48
C ILE A 136 0.80 -3.43 11.13
N MET A 137 0.29 -3.96 10.03
CA MET A 137 -1.12 -3.76 9.67
C MET A 137 -2.07 -4.42 10.66
N ASP A 138 -1.74 -5.60 11.19
CA ASP A 138 -2.51 -6.23 12.28
C ASP A 138 -2.54 -5.36 13.55
N GLU A 139 -1.42 -4.73 13.89
CA GLU A 139 -1.32 -3.81 15.04
C GLU A 139 -2.21 -2.55 14.85
N ILE A 140 -2.22 -2.01 13.62
CA ILE A 140 -2.92 -0.75 13.32
C ILE A 140 -4.41 -0.96 13.08
N PHE A 141 -4.78 -1.95 12.27
CA PHE A 141 -6.15 -2.17 11.81
C PHE A 141 -6.90 -3.22 12.63
N GLY A 142 -6.18 -4.10 13.35
CA GLY A 142 -6.71 -5.28 13.99
C GLY A 142 -6.60 -6.52 13.08
N ALA A 143 -6.14 -7.64 13.62
CA ALA A 143 -6.00 -8.90 12.87
C ALA A 143 -7.36 -9.41 12.36
N GLU A 144 -8.44 -9.12 13.09
CA GLU A 144 -9.83 -9.47 12.75
C GLU A 144 -10.36 -8.71 11.51
N ASN A 145 -9.73 -7.58 11.19
CA ASN A 145 -10.06 -6.75 10.03
C ASN A 145 -9.22 -7.07 8.78
N PHE A 146 -8.33 -8.05 8.87
CA PHE A 146 -7.65 -8.62 7.72
C PHE A 146 -8.66 -9.37 6.85
N ARG A 147 -8.74 -9.02 5.57
CA ARG A 147 -9.66 -9.66 4.64
C ARG A 147 -8.98 -10.78 3.87
N ASN A 148 -7.91 -10.48 3.18
CA ASN A 148 -7.03 -11.46 2.56
C ASN A 148 -5.74 -10.81 2.03
N ASP A 149 -4.80 -11.64 1.63
CA ASP A 149 -3.70 -11.26 0.76
C ASP A 149 -4.01 -11.63 -0.69
N ILE A 150 -3.70 -10.71 -1.59
CA ILE A 150 -3.88 -10.90 -3.02
C ILE A 150 -2.49 -11.11 -3.61
N THR A 151 -2.31 -12.21 -4.30
CA THR A 151 -1.07 -12.49 -5.02
C THR A 151 -1.10 -11.85 -6.40
N ARG A 152 -0.23 -10.86 -6.63
CA ARG A 152 0.03 -10.31 -7.96
C ARG A 152 1.16 -11.08 -8.63
N ILE A 153 0.86 -11.82 -9.68
CA ILE A 153 1.87 -12.50 -10.50
C ILE A 153 2.49 -11.46 -11.43
N LYS A 154 3.81 -11.23 -11.30
CA LYS A 154 4.51 -10.17 -12.05
C LYS A 154 5.31 -10.64 -13.25
N CYS A 155 5.81 -11.86 -13.24
CA CYS A 155 6.55 -12.43 -14.37
C CYS A 155 6.75 -13.94 -14.18
N ASN A 156 7.13 -14.61 -15.25
CA ASN A 156 7.69 -15.97 -15.15
C ASN A 156 9.10 -15.91 -14.52
N PRO A 157 9.48 -16.89 -13.69
CA PRO A 157 10.81 -16.92 -13.11
C PRO A 157 11.84 -17.01 -14.23
N LYS A 158 12.78 -16.05 -14.24
CA LYS A 158 13.92 -16.10 -15.16
C LYS A 158 14.86 -17.23 -14.70
N ASN A 159 15.41 -17.98 -15.65
CA ASN A 159 16.37 -19.04 -15.40
C ASN A 159 17.73 -18.44 -14.98
N PHE A 160 17.85 -18.06 -13.73
CA PHE A 160 19.14 -17.73 -13.13
C PHE A 160 19.61 -18.88 -12.26
N SER A 161 20.91 -19.11 -12.21
CA SER A 161 21.52 -19.99 -11.21
C SER A 161 21.22 -19.44 -9.82
N ARG A 162 20.39 -20.13 -9.05
CA ARG A 162 19.97 -19.75 -7.70
C ARG A 162 19.98 -20.96 -6.80
N ARG A 163 20.19 -20.74 -5.51
CA ARG A 163 19.98 -21.74 -4.46
C ARG A 163 18.59 -21.64 -3.83
N ALA A 164 17.60 -21.11 -4.55
CA ALA A 164 16.23 -20.94 -4.11
C ALA A 164 15.27 -20.91 -5.29
N TYR A 165 13.96 -21.09 -5.03
CA TYR A 165 12.93 -20.93 -6.04
C TYR A 165 12.84 -19.49 -6.54
N GLY A 166 12.44 -19.28 -7.81
CA GLY A 166 12.23 -17.97 -8.38
C GLY A 166 11.03 -17.27 -7.73
N ASN A 167 11.19 -16.00 -7.37
CA ASN A 167 10.06 -15.19 -6.93
C ASN A 167 9.29 -14.63 -8.12
N ILE A 168 8.00 -14.88 -8.18
CA ILE A 168 7.10 -14.48 -9.27
C ILE A 168 5.97 -13.57 -8.80
N LYS A 169 5.92 -13.24 -7.50
CA LYS A 169 4.79 -12.53 -6.91
C LYS A 169 5.17 -11.30 -6.12
N ASP A 170 4.25 -10.36 -6.05
CA ASP A 170 4.13 -9.37 -5.00
C ASP A 170 2.88 -9.66 -4.17
N LEU A 171 2.79 -9.04 -3.00
CA LEU A 171 1.65 -9.12 -2.10
C LEU A 171 0.84 -7.84 -2.16
N ILE A 172 -0.49 -7.95 -2.14
CA ILE A 172 -1.37 -6.82 -1.86
C ILE A 172 -2.16 -7.22 -0.62
N LEU A 173 -1.89 -6.56 0.50
CA LEU A 173 -2.58 -6.80 1.77
C LEU A 173 -3.87 -5.99 1.79
N PHE A 174 -4.99 -6.66 1.98
CA PHE A 174 -6.31 -6.06 2.03
C PHE A 174 -6.86 -6.08 3.45
N TYR A 175 -7.13 -4.89 4.00
CA TYR A 175 -7.77 -4.66 5.28
C TYR A 175 -8.97 -3.74 5.13
N SER A 176 -9.91 -3.88 6.05
CA SER A 176 -10.96 -2.89 6.26
C SER A 176 -10.76 -2.17 7.59
N LYS A 177 -11.38 -1.01 7.78
CA LYS A 177 -11.31 -0.30 9.07
C LYS A 177 -12.10 -1.04 10.16
N THR A 178 -13.25 -1.62 9.79
CA THR A 178 -14.12 -2.40 10.66
C THR A 178 -14.52 -3.70 9.98
N ASN A 179 -15.33 -4.52 10.65
CA ASN A 179 -15.86 -5.77 10.09
C ASN A 179 -16.97 -5.58 9.04
N ASN A 180 -17.36 -4.35 8.72
CA ASN A 180 -18.44 -4.02 7.77
C ASN A 180 -17.97 -3.13 6.61
N PRO A 181 -17.05 -3.59 5.74
CA PRO A 181 -16.54 -2.81 4.61
C PRO A 181 -17.61 -2.59 3.53
N ILE A 182 -17.39 -1.56 2.71
CA ILE A 182 -18.05 -1.46 1.41
C ILE A 182 -17.49 -2.58 0.55
N TRP A 183 -18.36 -3.51 0.13
CA TRP A 183 -17.98 -4.64 -0.69
C TRP A 183 -18.98 -4.85 -1.82
N ASN A 184 -18.49 -4.85 -3.04
CA ASN A 184 -19.24 -5.23 -4.22
C ASN A 184 -18.65 -6.54 -4.72
N GLU A 185 -19.41 -7.62 -4.64
CA GLU A 185 -18.92 -8.94 -5.01
C GLU A 185 -18.56 -8.97 -6.51
N PRO A 186 -17.30 -9.28 -6.86
CA PRO A 186 -16.90 -9.37 -8.26
C PRO A 186 -17.42 -10.68 -8.85
N PHE A 187 -18.20 -10.60 -9.92
CA PHE A 187 -18.62 -11.75 -10.69
C PHE A 187 -17.77 -11.89 -11.95
N VAL A 188 -17.14 -13.04 -12.11
CA VAL A 188 -16.49 -13.42 -13.37
C VAL A 188 -17.39 -14.47 -14.04
N PRO A 189 -17.91 -14.20 -15.24
CA PRO A 189 -18.71 -15.20 -15.96
C PRO A 189 -17.87 -16.44 -16.27
N PHE A 190 -18.43 -17.62 -16.10
CA PHE A 190 -17.78 -18.86 -16.49
C PHE A 190 -17.48 -18.86 -18.00
N SER A 191 -16.29 -19.29 -18.37
CA SER A 191 -15.98 -19.58 -19.76
C SER A 191 -16.84 -20.75 -20.28
N GLU A 192 -17.01 -20.89 -21.60
CA GLU A 192 -17.76 -22.02 -22.17
C GLU A 192 -17.07 -23.35 -21.84
N GLU A 193 -15.73 -23.38 -21.72
CA GLU A 193 -14.97 -24.54 -21.29
C GLU A 193 -15.26 -24.90 -19.83
N ASP A 194 -15.34 -23.90 -18.93
CA ASP A 194 -15.69 -24.14 -17.54
C ASP A 194 -17.14 -24.61 -17.40
N LYS A 195 -18.07 -24.04 -18.16
CA LYS A 195 -19.45 -24.50 -18.21
C LYS A 195 -19.54 -25.96 -18.68
N ALA A 196 -18.84 -26.34 -19.74
CA ALA A 196 -18.80 -27.70 -20.23
C ALA A 196 -18.20 -28.69 -19.22
N ARG A 197 -17.21 -28.25 -18.43
CA ARG A 197 -16.59 -29.07 -17.39
C ARG A 197 -17.48 -29.24 -16.16
N LEU A 198 -18.12 -28.15 -15.71
CA LEU A 198 -18.91 -28.11 -14.47
C LEU A 198 -20.32 -28.66 -14.66
N TYR A 199 -20.93 -28.40 -15.81
CA TYR A 199 -22.29 -28.81 -16.13
C TYR A 199 -22.28 -29.93 -17.16
N LYS A 200 -21.63 -31.06 -16.82
CA LYS A 200 -21.79 -32.29 -17.62
C LYS A 200 -23.26 -32.66 -17.61
N LYS A 201 -23.85 -32.85 -18.81
CA LYS A 201 -25.18 -33.42 -18.91
C LYS A 201 -25.15 -34.77 -18.19
N VAL A 202 -25.99 -34.92 -17.19
CA VAL A 202 -26.33 -36.22 -16.63
C VAL A 202 -27.47 -36.71 -17.55
N ASP A 203 -27.17 -37.70 -18.37
CA ASP A 203 -28.20 -38.43 -19.16
C ASP A 203 -29.05 -39.26 -18.19
#